data_19b9c551176d1ae3ae4dc298bd5ab7c1
#
_entry.id   19b9c551176d1ae3ae4dc298bd5ab7c1
#
_cell.length_a   1.000
_cell.length_b   1.000
_cell.length_c   1.000
_cell.angle_alpha   90.00
_cell.angle_beta   90.00
_cell.angle_gamma   90.00
#
_symmetry.space_group_name_H-M   'P 1'
#
loop_
_entity.id
_entity.type
_entity.pdbx_description
1 polymer ?
#
loop_
_entity_poly.entity_id
_entity_poly.type
_entity_poly.pdbx_seq_one_letter_code
_entity_poly.pdbx_strand_id
1 'polypeptide(L)'
;CREWRIPFSIERSRSGNGAHVWIFFDQPIPAYKARKLGNIILTEAMKRNGRITFDSYDRFFPNQDKVPEGGFGNLIALPLQGKARKAGNSVFVDDQFLPFQDQWTYLYNVRKIDEDTVDALLTQHQQEDFGTLATSSENKPWEIPVVQDVSQEDFNGRLIIHKSDRIYIPLKSISDKASNHLKHIAAFKNPEFYSKQAMRISTYNIPRIICRADFTDEYLAMPRGCEDAIIDMLYSLKIDYEIVNNTNHGKPIGVTFKGEERDEQLDAINALMPYSNGVLSATTAFGKTVTAAALIARRKTNTLILVHSKALLMQWHERLSEFLDIDFTEEEISKKRGRKKAFSPVGCLDSTSNTLHGVIDIALMQSCFENDEVKPFVKGYGMVIVDECHHVSSITFENVLKHVTAHYVYGLTATPIRKDGLQPIIFMQCGPIRFLPMPRHRVQEAVVPALSYAEIYIL
;
A
#
# COMPACT_ATOMS: atom_id res chain seq x y z
N CYS A 1 13.30 -0.54 -25.90
CA CYS A 1 14.64 -0.68 -26.52
C CYS A 1 14.61 -0.42 -28.02
N ARG A 2 13.76 -1.10 -28.81
CA ARG A 2 13.76 -0.98 -30.29
C ARG A 2 13.55 0.44 -30.78
N GLU A 3 12.60 1.15 -30.23
CA GLU A 3 12.25 2.52 -30.60
C GLU A 3 13.42 3.50 -30.37
N TRP A 4 14.14 3.32 -29.27
CA TRP A 4 15.34 4.10 -28.96
C TRP A 4 16.61 3.53 -29.60
N ARG A 5 16.46 2.50 -30.47
CA ARG A 5 17.56 1.82 -31.15
C ARG A 5 18.62 1.25 -30.19
N ILE A 6 18.24 0.94 -28.96
CA ILE A 6 19.10 0.28 -28.00
C ILE A 6 19.19 -1.20 -28.36
N PRO A 7 20.38 -1.72 -28.69
CA PRO A 7 20.57 -3.15 -28.92
C PRO A 7 20.37 -3.93 -27.62
N PHE A 8 19.61 -5.02 -27.70
CA PHE A 8 19.35 -5.89 -26.55
C PHE A 8 19.25 -7.34 -27.00
N SER A 9 19.44 -8.25 -26.03
CA SER A 9 19.28 -9.68 -26.22
C SER A 9 18.36 -10.23 -25.13
N ILE A 10 17.54 -11.20 -25.46
CA ILE A 10 16.64 -11.86 -24.50
C ILE A 10 17.20 -13.24 -24.19
N GLU A 11 17.38 -13.53 -22.90
CA GLU A 11 17.73 -14.86 -22.40
C GLU A 11 16.54 -15.44 -21.66
N ARG A 12 16.12 -16.66 -22.00
CA ARG A 12 15.17 -17.41 -21.16
C ARG A 12 15.81 -17.71 -19.82
N SER A 13 15.12 -17.43 -18.72
CA SER A 13 15.66 -17.63 -17.38
C SER A 13 16.02 -19.09 -17.12
N ARG A 14 16.83 -19.33 -16.07
CA ARG A 14 17.22 -20.68 -15.65
C ARG A 14 16.03 -21.57 -15.29
N SER A 15 14.97 -21.02 -14.71
CA SER A 15 13.73 -21.74 -14.38
C SER A 15 12.83 -22.01 -15.58
N GLY A 16 13.02 -21.27 -16.69
CA GLY A 16 12.15 -21.31 -17.85
C GLY A 16 10.90 -20.41 -17.75
N ASN A 17 10.59 -19.87 -16.57
CA ASN A 17 9.35 -19.12 -16.30
C ASN A 17 9.50 -17.60 -16.48
N GLY A 18 10.68 -17.11 -16.83
CA GLY A 18 10.96 -15.69 -17.01
C GLY A 18 12.04 -15.46 -18.05
N ALA A 19 12.42 -14.22 -18.24
CA ALA A 19 13.48 -13.83 -19.16
C ALA A 19 14.39 -12.75 -18.55
N HIS A 20 15.62 -12.68 -19.02
CA HIS A 20 16.56 -11.62 -18.75
C HIS A 20 16.77 -10.80 -20.03
N VAL A 21 16.76 -9.48 -19.91
CA VAL A 21 17.14 -8.57 -20.96
C VAL A 21 18.60 -8.16 -20.76
N TRP A 22 19.44 -8.44 -21.73
CA TRP A 22 20.87 -8.12 -21.72
C TRP A 22 21.15 -6.96 -22.65
N ILE A 23 21.84 -5.94 -22.14
CA ILE A 23 22.37 -4.83 -22.93
C ILE A 23 23.90 -4.87 -22.79
N PHE A 24 24.58 -5.00 -23.91
CA PHE A 24 26.02 -5.09 -23.97
C PHE A 24 26.63 -3.76 -24.39
N PHE A 25 27.65 -3.32 -23.67
CA PHE A 25 28.39 -2.09 -23.96
C PHE A 25 29.66 -2.41 -24.75
N ASP A 26 30.06 -1.53 -25.65
CA ASP A 26 31.26 -1.68 -26.46
C ASP A 26 32.54 -1.46 -25.63
N GLN A 27 32.46 -0.59 -24.62
CA GLN A 27 33.49 -0.31 -23.63
C GLN A 27 32.91 -0.39 -22.20
N PRO A 28 33.79 -0.56 -21.17
CA PRO A 28 33.34 -0.45 -19.78
C PRO A 28 32.78 0.94 -19.49
N ILE A 29 31.56 1.01 -18.96
CA ILE A 29 30.92 2.25 -18.53
C ILE A 29 30.71 2.28 -17.01
N PRO A 30 30.60 3.45 -16.36
CA PRO A 30 30.28 3.54 -14.96
C PRO A 30 28.95 2.87 -14.62
N ALA A 31 28.92 2.06 -13.54
CA ALA A 31 27.76 1.30 -13.15
C ALA A 31 26.49 2.15 -12.95
N TYR A 32 26.66 3.40 -12.45
CA TYR A 32 25.53 4.31 -12.26
C TYR A 32 24.86 4.71 -13.59
N LYS A 33 25.62 4.84 -14.71
CA LYS A 33 25.07 5.12 -16.04
C LYS A 33 24.26 3.95 -16.57
N ALA A 34 24.80 2.73 -16.47
CA ALA A 34 24.08 1.51 -16.85
C ALA A 34 22.77 1.34 -16.07
N ARG A 35 22.81 1.64 -14.75
CA ARG A 35 21.60 1.60 -13.90
C ARG A 35 20.59 2.66 -14.29
N LYS A 36 21.00 3.89 -14.52
CA LYS A 36 20.11 4.97 -14.99
C LYS A 36 19.44 4.59 -16.31
N LEU A 37 20.22 4.11 -17.29
CA LEU A 37 19.67 3.66 -18.57
C LEU A 37 18.59 2.59 -18.39
N GLY A 38 18.86 1.56 -17.59
CA GLY A 38 17.89 0.51 -17.32
C GLY A 38 16.65 1.01 -16.61
N ASN A 39 16.81 1.95 -15.66
CA ASN A 39 15.68 2.57 -14.97
C ASN A 39 14.78 3.34 -15.94
N ILE A 40 15.35 4.12 -16.85
CA ILE A 40 14.60 4.86 -17.88
C ILE A 40 13.84 3.88 -18.80
N ILE A 41 14.49 2.80 -19.24
CA ILE A 41 13.86 1.79 -20.09
C ILE A 41 12.66 1.14 -19.39
N LEU A 42 12.82 0.77 -18.10
CA LEU A 42 11.75 0.18 -17.31
C LEU A 42 10.60 1.15 -17.06
N THR A 43 10.91 2.41 -16.73
CA THR A 43 9.92 3.47 -16.55
C THR A 43 9.08 3.64 -17.81
N GLU A 44 9.73 3.73 -18.97
CA GLU A 44 9.04 3.87 -20.25
C GLU A 44 8.21 2.62 -20.61
N ALA A 45 8.72 1.42 -20.32
CA ALA A 45 7.97 0.19 -20.53
C ALA A 45 6.69 0.14 -19.67
N MET A 46 6.77 0.59 -18.42
CA MET A 46 5.60 0.68 -17.53
C MET A 46 4.61 1.75 -17.97
N LYS A 47 5.08 2.90 -18.46
CA LYS A 47 4.21 3.94 -19.04
C LYS A 47 3.39 3.41 -20.23
N ARG A 48 3.98 2.55 -21.04
CA ARG A 48 3.35 2.00 -22.24
C ARG A 48 2.48 0.77 -22.00
N ASN A 49 2.71 0.09 -20.90
CA ASN A 49 1.95 -1.09 -20.54
C ASN A 49 1.59 -1.04 -19.04
N GLY A 50 0.41 -0.52 -18.76
CA GLY A 50 -0.12 -0.37 -17.41
C GLY A 50 -0.27 -1.69 -16.62
N ARG A 51 -0.23 -2.85 -17.32
CA ARG A 51 -0.26 -4.18 -16.69
C ARG A 51 1.09 -4.62 -16.13
N ILE A 52 2.19 -3.95 -16.51
CA ILE A 52 3.49 -4.21 -15.89
C ILE A 52 3.43 -3.67 -14.47
N THR A 53 3.49 -4.55 -13.48
CA THR A 53 3.51 -4.22 -12.06
C THR A 53 4.95 -4.10 -11.57
N PHE A 54 5.14 -3.50 -10.39
CA PHE A 54 6.45 -3.47 -9.72
C PHE A 54 6.98 -4.88 -9.41
N ASP A 55 6.08 -5.88 -9.28
CA ASP A 55 6.41 -7.28 -9.04
C ASP A 55 6.83 -8.02 -10.32
N SER A 56 6.53 -7.46 -11.51
CA SER A 56 6.96 -8.03 -12.80
C SER A 56 8.47 -7.92 -13.02
N TYR A 57 9.15 -7.22 -12.13
CA TYR A 57 10.57 -6.91 -12.20
C TYR A 57 11.30 -7.50 -11.00
N ASP A 58 12.07 -8.58 -11.19
CA ASP A 58 12.78 -9.28 -10.12
C ASP A 58 14.14 -8.63 -9.81
N ARG A 59 14.98 -8.41 -10.81
CA ARG A 59 16.37 -7.96 -10.60
C ARG A 59 16.90 -7.06 -11.68
N PHE A 60 17.80 -6.19 -11.24
CA PHE A 60 18.53 -5.27 -12.09
C PHE A 60 20.04 -5.31 -11.77
N PHE A 61 20.86 -5.47 -12.83
CA PHE A 61 22.32 -5.41 -12.70
C PHE A 61 22.89 -4.33 -13.62
N PRO A 62 23.89 -3.58 -13.14
CA PRO A 62 24.44 -3.61 -11.76
C PRO A 62 23.42 -3.05 -10.75
N ASN A 63 23.38 -3.59 -9.54
CA ASN A 63 22.44 -3.13 -8.50
C ASN A 63 23.03 -2.07 -7.57
N GLN A 64 24.28 -1.68 -7.77
CA GLN A 64 25.01 -0.66 -7.01
C GLN A 64 25.84 0.23 -7.93
N ASP A 65 26.04 1.49 -7.54
CA ASP A 65 26.77 2.48 -8.34
C ASP A 65 28.30 2.37 -8.20
N LYS A 66 28.77 1.86 -7.06
CA LYS A 66 30.19 1.72 -6.75
C LYS A 66 30.44 0.39 -6.06
N VAL A 67 31.56 -0.26 -6.37
CA VAL A 67 32.09 -1.38 -5.62
C VAL A 67 33.03 -0.83 -4.55
N PRO A 68 32.96 -1.29 -3.28
CA PRO A 68 33.89 -0.86 -2.23
C PRO A 68 35.32 -1.29 -2.53
N GLU A 69 36.29 -0.53 -2.06
CA GLU A 69 37.70 -0.93 -2.12
C GLU A 69 37.89 -2.30 -1.47
N GLY A 70 38.52 -3.24 -2.21
CA GLY A 70 38.76 -4.60 -1.77
C GLY A 70 37.54 -5.53 -1.74
N GLY A 71 36.35 -5.08 -2.18
CA GLY A 71 35.13 -5.89 -2.25
C GLY A 71 34.83 -6.41 -3.64
N PHE A 72 34.11 -7.54 -3.70
CA PHE A 72 33.52 -8.01 -4.94
C PHE A 72 32.17 -7.34 -5.16
N GLY A 73 31.88 -6.98 -6.42
CA GLY A 73 30.53 -6.57 -6.81
C GLY A 73 29.54 -7.71 -6.70
N ASN A 74 28.25 -7.43 -6.91
CA ASN A 74 27.25 -8.49 -6.91
C ASN A 74 27.47 -9.47 -8.06
N LEU A 75 27.43 -10.75 -7.73
CA LEU A 75 27.58 -11.81 -8.71
C LEU A 75 26.31 -11.89 -9.58
N ILE A 76 26.53 -11.97 -10.89
CA ILE A 76 25.48 -12.24 -11.87
C ILE A 76 25.60 -13.68 -12.36
N ALA A 77 24.47 -14.37 -12.45
CA ALA A 77 24.43 -15.68 -13.07
C ALA A 77 24.59 -15.54 -14.58
N LEU A 78 25.69 -16.03 -15.11
CA LEU A 78 25.93 -16.00 -16.56
C LEU A 78 24.93 -16.89 -17.32
N PRO A 79 24.57 -16.54 -18.55
CA PRO A 79 23.77 -17.37 -19.43
C PRO A 79 24.50 -18.66 -19.84
N LEU A 80 23.79 -19.55 -20.50
CA LEU A 80 24.30 -20.82 -21.05
C LEU A 80 24.75 -21.83 -20.00
N GLN A 81 24.17 -21.80 -18.79
CA GLN A 81 24.49 -22.75 -17.73
C GLN A 81 24.19 -24.20 -18.13
N GLY A 82 25.17 -25.09 -17.95
CA GLY A 82 25.17 -26.44 -18.53
C GLY A 82 23.93 -27.28 -18.25
N LYS A 83 23.42 -27.33 -17.00
CA LYS A 83 22.19 -28.08 -16.68
C LYS A 83 20.94 -27.44 -17.25
N ALA A 84 20.78 -26.13 -17.11
CA ALA A 84 19.62 -25.40 -17.60
C ALA A 84 19.54 -25.41 -19.13
N ARG A 85 20.69 -25.27 -19.82
CA ARG A 85 20.75 -25.30 -21.28
C ARG A 85 20.27 -26.63 -21.87
N LYS A 86 20.52 -27.77 -21.23
CA LYS A 86 20.01 -29.07 -21.67
C LYS A 86 18.48 -29.14 -21.65
N ALA A 87 17.83 -28.34 -20.81
CA ALA A 87 16.38 -28.21 -20.75
C ALA A 87 15.84 -27.06 -21.61
N GLY A 88 16.66 -26.44 -22.49
CA GLY A 88 16.26 -25.29 -23.30
C GLY A 88 16.12 -23.98 -22.52
N ASN A 89 16.65 -23.91 -21.31
CA ASN A 89 16.67 -22.73 -20.44
C ASN A 89 18.07 -22.10 -20.36
N SER A 90 18.18 -20.88 -19.84
CA SER A 90 19.45 -20.12 -19.79
C SER A 90 20.08 -19.98 -21.19
N VAL A 91 19.26 -19.77 -22.20
CA VAL A 91 19.64 -19.64 -23.63
C VAL A 91 19.08 -18.35 -24.19
N PHE A 92 19.80 -17.74 -25.14
CA PHE A 92 19.31 -16.61 -25.88
C PHE A 92 18.23 -17.05 -26.86
N VAL A 93 17.19 -16.26 -26.97
CA VAL A 93 15.98 -16.53 -27.74
C VAL A 93 15.68 -15.36 -28.69
N ASP A 94 14.99 -15.67 -29.77
CA ASP A 94 14.46 -14.69 -30.72
C ASP A 94 13.16 -14.02 -30.20
N ASP A 95 12.54 -13.21 -31.03
CA ASP A 95 11.30 -12.49 -30.73
C ASP A 95 10.07 -13.40 -30.52
N GLN A 96 10.16 -14.65 -30.96
CA GLN A 96 9.13 -15.67 -30.74
C GLN A 96 9.46 -16.60 -29.57
N PHE A 97 10.47 -16.21 -28.76
CA PHE A 97 10.98 -17.00 -27.65
C PHE A 97 11.56 -18.38 -28.07
N LEU A 98 11.97 -18.53 -29.32
CA LEU A 98 12.65 -19.73 -29.80
C LEU A 98 14.17 -19.58 -29.57
N PRO A 99 14.85 -20.61 -29.04
CA PRO A 99 16.30 -20.57 -28.87
C PRO A 99 17.05 -20.48 -30.23
N PHE A 100 18.07 -19.60 -30.28
CA PHE A 100 18.99 -19.61 -31.40
C PHE A 100 19.71 -20.96 -31.48
N GLN A 101 19.88 -21.48 -32.70
CA GLN A 101 20.53 -22.80 -32.92
C GLN A 101 21.98 -22.78 -32.44
N ASP A 102 22.73 -21.75 -32.79
CA ASP A 102 24.11 -21.54 -32.34
C ASP A 102 24.18 -20.31 -31.44
N GLN A 103 24.18 -20.59 -30.12
CA GLN A 103 24.24 -19.59 -29.09
C GLN A 103 25.57 -18.82 -29.05
N TRP A 104 26.67 -19.47 -29.44
CA TRP A 104 28.00 -18.87 -29.43
C TRP A 104 28.20 -17.93 -30.62
N THR A 105 27.78 -18.31 -31.79
CA THR A 105 27.77 -17.44 -32.95
C THR A 105 26.84 -16.24 -32.74
N TYR A 106 25.69 -16.45 -32.07
CA TYR A 106 24.81 -15.35 -31.70
C TYR A 106 25.53 -14.35 -30.75
N LEU A 107 26.15 -14.83 -29.68
CA LEU A 107 26.87 -13.97 -28.70
C LEU A 107 28.05 -13.25 -29.35
N TYR A 108 28.77 -13.91 -30.22
CA TYR A 108 29.92 -13.30 -30.94
C TYR A 108 29.48 -12.08 -31.77
N ASN A 109 28.31 -12.16 -32.40
CA ASN A 109 27.75 -11.13 -33.29
C ASN A 109 26.78 -10.17 -32.58
N VAL A 110 26.65 -10.22 -31.23
CA VAL A 110 25.73 -9.37 -30.52
C VAL A 110 26.10 -7.89 -30.67
N ARG A 111 25.10 -7.07 -30.96
CA ARG A 111 25.29 -5.62 -31.07
C ARG A 111 25.51 -5.01 -29.70
N LYS A 112 26.39 -4.04 -29.65
CA LYS A 112 26.75 -3.30 -28.42
C LYS A 112 26.33 -1.85 -28.56
N ILE A 113 26.13 -1.19 -27.43
CA ILE A 113 25.84 0.26 -27.35
C ILE A 113 27.08 1.00 -26.86
N ASP A 114 27.36 2.15 -27.46
CA ASP A 114 28.45 3.03 -27.03
C ASP A 114 28.04 3.98 -25.91
N GLU A 115 29.03 4.52 -25.18
CA GLU A 115 28.80 5.42 -24.05
C GLU A 115 28.15 6.74 -24.48
N ASP A 116 28.48 7.28 -25.65
CA ASP A 116 27.93 8.54 -26.16
C ASP A 116 26.41 8.42 -26.38
N THR A 117 25.98 7.30 -26.94
CA THR A 117 24.54 6.99 -27.11
C THR A 117 23.84 6.86 -25.75
N VAL A 118 24.49 6.25 -24.76
CA VAL A 118 23.96 6.18 -23.38
C VAL A 118 23.82 7.58 -22.79
N ASP A 119 24.84 8.43 -22.91
CA ASP A 119 24.80 9.80 -22.36
C ASP A 119 23.75 10.67 -23.03
N ALA A 120 23.56 10.52 -24.34
CA ALA A 120 22.48 11.19 -25.06
C ALA A 120 21.10 10.78 -24.55
N LEU A 121 20.86 9.47 -24.36
CA LEU A 121 19.61 8.96 -23.81
C LEU A 121 19.39 9.42 -22.36
N LEU A 122 20.41 9.40 -21.53
CA LEU A 122 20.35 9.90 -20.14
C LEU A 122 20.04 11.39 -20.09
N THR A 123 20.56 12.18 -21.02
CA THR A 123 20.29 13.62 -21.12
C THR A 123 18.86 13.89 -21.59
N GLN A 124 18.40 13.13 -22.57
CA GLN A 124 17.03 13.27 -23.11
C GLN A 124 15.96 12.91 -22.07
N HIS A 125 16.24 11.95 -21.17
CA HIS A 125 15.29 11.39 -20.20
C HIS A 125 15.72 11.67 -18.76
N GLN A 126 16.35 12.81 -18.48
CA GLN A 126 16.90 13.18 -17.15
C GLN A 126 15.91 13.11 -15.99
N GLN A 127 14.61 13.20 -16.26
CA GLN A 127 13.53 13.25 -15.25
C GLN A 127 12.87 11.89 -15.00
N GLU A 128 13.29 10.84 -15.69
CA GLU A 128 12.66 9.53 -15.61
C GLU A 128 13.44 8.59 -14.69
N ASP A 129 13.21 8.69 -13.38
CA ASP A 129 13.81 7.75 -12.43
C ASP A 129 12.78 6.74 -11.93
N PHE A 130 12.94 5.48 -12.37
CA PHE A 130 12.16 4.34 -11.88
C PHE A 130 12.41 4.13 -10.39
N GLY A 131 11.37 4.28 -9.57
CA GLY A 131 11.44 4.06 -8.13
C GLY A 131 11.87 5.28 -7.32
N THR A 132 12.00 6.45 -7.90
CA THR A 132 11.79 7.70 -7.17
C THR A 132 10.29 7.93 -7.09
N LEU A 133 9.67 7.30 -6.12
CA LEU A 133 8.52 7.94 -5.48
C LEU A 133 9.06 9.30 -5.05
N ALA A 134 8.39 10.37 -5.47
CA ALA A 134 8.75 11.69 -5.01
C ALA A 134 8.84 11.66 -3.48
N THR A 135 10.03 11.47 -2.96
CA THR A 135 10.30 11.95 -1.62
C THR A 135 10.14 13.44 -1.79
N SER A 136 9.20 14.03 -1.10
CA SER A 136 9.23 15.46 -0.85
C SER A 136 10.57 15.78 -0.23
N SER A 137 11.57 15.96 -1.08
CA SER A 137 12.75 16.71 -0.72
C SER A 137 12.21 18.09 -0.40
N GLU A 138 12.70 18.67 0.69
CA GLU A 138 12.52 20.09 0.97
C GLU A 138 12.49 20.83 -0.35
N ASN A 139 11.41 21.57 -0.63
CA ASN A 139 11.25 22.35 -1.85
C ASN A 139 12.40 23.35 -1.94
N LYS A 140 13.51 22.90 -2.47
CA LYS A 140 14.61 23.82 -2.78
C LYS A 140 14.16 24.58 -4.00
N PRO A 141 14.13 25.93 -3.95
CA PRO A 141 13.58 26.77 -5.02
C PRO A 141 14.21 26.56 -6.40
N TRP A 142 15.34 25.86 -6.43
CA TRP A 142 16.10 25.52 -7.65
C TRP A 142 15.89 24.07 -8.13
N GLU A 143 15.09 23.27 -7.43
CA GLU A 143 14.69 21.94 -7.92
C GLU A 143 13.48 22.13 -8.84
N ILE A 144 13.63 21.68 -10.08
CA ILE A 144 12.53 21.69 -11.05
C ILE A 144 11.45 20.76 -10.49
N PRO A 145 10.21 21.24 -10.28
CA PRO A 145 9.14 20.39 -9.81
C PRO A 145 8.99 19.21 -10.77
N VAL A 146 8.84 18.00 -10.22
CA VAL A 146 8.53 16.80 -11.02
C VAL A 146 7.24 17.11 -11.78
N VAL A 147 7.35 17.34 -13.08
CA VAL A 147 6.20 17.60 -13.93
C VAL A 147 5.33 16.35 -13.84
N GLN A 148 4.09 16.53 -13.36
CA GLN A 148 3.10 15.46 -13.42
C GLN A 148 2.91 15.10 -14.88
N ASP A 149 3.40 13.94 -15.25
CA ASP A 149 3.40 13.48 -16.64
C ASP A 149 1.98 13.11 -17.13
N VAL A 150 1.00 13.09 -16.22
CA VAL A 150 -0.41 12.75 -16.45
C VAL A 150 -1.23 14.00 -16.69
N SER A 151 -2.04 14.00 -17.74
CA SER A 151 -2.90 15.11 -18.17
C SER A 151 -4.36 14.68 -18.23
N GLN A 152 -5.25 15.63 -18.49
CA GLN A 152 -6.67 15.37 -18.69
C GLN A 152 -6.94 14.41 -19.85
N GLU A 153 -6.09 14.37 -20.87
CA GLU A 153 -6.21 13.50 -22.05
C GLU A 153 -6.01 12.01 -21.70
N ASP A 154 -5.40 11.72 -20.54
CA ASP A 154 -5.19 10.35 -20.04
C ASP A 154 -6.45 9.74 -19.44
N PHE A 155 -7.56 10.49 -19.39
CA PHE A 155 -8.86 10.06 -18.88
C PHE A 155 -9.95 10.20 -19.95
N ASN A 156 -10.74 9.15 -20.13
CA ASN A 156 -11.79 9.09 -21.14
C ASN A 156 -13.17 9.41 -20.55
N GLY A 157 -13.63 10.64 -20.76
CA GLY A 157 -14.95 11.08 -20.30
C GLY A 157 -15.06 11.20 -18.78
N ARG A 158 -16.30 11.10 -18.27
CA ARG A 158 -16.58 11.12 -16.83
C ARG A 158 -16.12 9.82 -16.19
N LEU A 159 -15.29 9.93 -15.15
CA LEU A 159 -14.73 8.77 -14.44
C LEU A 159 -15.71 8.29 -13.36
N ILE A 160 -16.23 7.08 -13.50
CA ILE A 160 -17.11 6.46 -12.50
C ILE A 160 -16.28 5.54 -11.61
N ILE A 161 -16.07 5.95 -10.37
CA ILE A 161 -15.27 5.24 -9.38
C ILE A 161 -16.21 4.48 -8.44
N HIS A 162 -15.97 3.19 -8.23
CA HIS A 162 -16.74 2.39 -7.27
C HIS A 162 -15.96 2.25 -5.96
N LYS A 163 -16.57 2.66 -4.85
CA LYS A 163 -16.00 2.52 -3.52
C LYS A 163 -16.71 1.39 -2.76
N SER A 164 -15.93 0.38 -2.32
CA SER A 164 -16.41 -0.74 -1.49
C SER A 164 -15.34 -1.09 -0.44
N ASP A 165 -14.89 -2.34 -0.39
CA ASP A 165 -13.70 -2.78 0.35
C ASP A 165 -12.42 -2.09 -0.16
N ARG A 166 -12.40 -1.69 -1.42
CA ARG A 166 -11.38 -0.93 -2.12
C ARG A 166 -12.00 0.17 -2.98
N ILE A 167 -11.17 0.92 -3.66
CA ILE A 167 -11.55 1.90 -4.68
C ILE A 167 -11.26 1.29 -6.05
N TYR A 168 -12.29 1.11 -6.85
CA TYR A 168 -12.23 0.48 -8.16
C TYR A 168 -12.36 1.53 -9.26
N ILE A 169 -11.33 1.66 -10.07
CA ILE A 169 -11.23 2.62 -11.17
C ILE A 169 -11.28 1.83 -12.48
N PRO A 170 -12.25 2.09 -13.40
CA PRO A 170 -12.38 1.34 -14.64
C PRO A 170 -11.17 1.53 -15.55
N LEU A 171 -10.51 0.44 -15.94
CA LEU A 171 -9.34 0.47 -16.83
C LEU A 171 -9.65 1.07 -18.22
N LYS A 172 -10.86 0.86 -18.71
CA LYS A 172 -11.32 1.44 -20.01
C LYS A 172 -11.40 2.97 -20.02
N SER A 173 -11.48 3.60 -18.84
CA SER A 173 -11.63 5.05 -18.66
C SER A 173 -10.31 5.76 -18.38
N ILE A 174 -9.20 5.04 -18.29
CA ILE A 174 -7.88 5.59 -17.98
C ILE A 174 -6.82 5.04 -18.93
N SER A 175 -5.84 5.86 -19.29
CA SER A 175 -4.66 5.40 -20.04
C SER A 175 -3.74 4.55 -19.18
N ASP A 176 -2.82 3.81 -19.80
CA ASP A 176 -1.76 3.09 -19.08
C ASP A 176 -0.91 4.03 -18.23
N LYS A 177 -0.71 5.26 -18.69
CA LYS A 177 0.02 6.32 -18.02
C LYS A 177 -0.69 6.78 -16.74
N ALA A 178 -2.00 7.06 -16.83
CA ALA A 178 -2.82 7.38 -15.66
C ALA A 178 -2.89 6.21 -14.67
N SER A 179 -3.03 4.98 -15.16
CA SER A 179 -3.01 3.77 -14.33
C SER A 179 -1.71 3.64 -13.55
N ASN A 180 -0.56 3.89 -14.19
CA ASN A 180 0.74 3.87 -13.52
C ASN A 180 0.85 4.97 -12.46
N HIS A 181 0.40 6.18 -12.77
CA HIS A 181 0.42 7.28 -11.81
C HIS A 181 -0.44 6.97 -10.58
N LEU A 182 -1.64 6.43 -10.77
CA LEU A 182 -2.51 5.97 -9.69
C LEU A 182 -1.84 4.89 -8.84
N LYS A 183 -1.15 3.91 -9.44
CA LYS A 183 -0.40 2.89 -8.68
C LYS A 183 0.68 3.49 -7.78
N HIS A 184 1.31 4.60 -8.18
CA HIS A 184 2.29 5.28 -7.33
C HIS A 184 1.68 5.83 -6.04
N ILE A 185 0.39 6.21 -6.03
CA ILE A 185 -0.33 6.63 -4.81
C ILE A 185 -0.38 5.47 -3.79
N ALA A 186 -0.45 4.23 -4.26
CA ALA A 186 -0.50 3.03 -3.41
C ALA A 186 0.85 2.29 -3.35
N ALA A 187 1.96 2.99 -3.58
CA ALA A 187 3.29 2.40 -3.61
C ALA A 187 4.31 3.20 -2.81
N PHE A 188 5.33 2.52 -2.25
CA PHE A 188 6.42 3.15 -1.54
C PHE A 188 7.70 2.30 -1.59
N LYS A 189 8.85 2.93 -1.31
CA LYS A 189 10.15 2.25 -1.26
C LYS A 189 10.14 1.22 -0.14
N ASN A 190 10.52 -0.04 -0.44
CA ASN A 190 10.60 -1.09 0.57
C ASN A 190 11.81 -0.89 1.49
N PRO A 191 11.61 -0.54 2.77
CA PRO A 191 12.72 -0.27 3.68
C PRO A 191 13.64 -1.47 3.87
N GLU A 192 13.10 -2.69 3.88
CA GLU A 192 13.87 -3.92 4.02
C GLU A 192 14.84 -4.08 2.85
N PHE A 193 14.39 -3.82 1.61
CA PHE A 193 15.25 -3.92 0.44
C PHE A 193 16.45 -2.95 0.56
N TYR A 194 16.18 -1.68 0.84
CA TYR A 194 17.23 -0.67 0.92
C TYR A 194 18.15 -0.85 2.13
N SER A 195 17.63 -1.32 3.26
CA SER A 195 18.43 -1.67 4.44
C SER A 195 19.39 -2.84 4.13
N LYS A 196 18.87 -3.92 3.53
CA LYS A 196 19.71 -5.07 3.14
C LYS A 196 20.72 -4.71 2.07
N GLN A 197 20.32 -3.86 1.10
CA GLN A 197 21.23 -3.35 0.09
C GLN A 197 22.37 -2.52 0.71
N ALA A 198 22.06 -1.65 1.66
CA ALA A 198 23.07 -0.86 2.39
C ALA A 198 24.02 -1.74 3.21
N MET A 199 23.50 -2.81 3.82
CA MET A 199 24.30 -3.81 4.56
C MET A 199 24.99 -4.81 3.63
N ARG A 200 24.78 -4.74 2.31
CA ARG A 200 25.34 -5.68 1.31
C ARG A 200 24.88 -7.13 1.50
N ILE A 201 23.70 -7.31 2.08
CA ILE A 201 23.03 -8.60 2.21
C ILE A 201 22.21 -8.88 0.95
N SER A 202 22.01 -10.14 0.61
CA SER A 202 21.19 -10.54 -0.53
C SER A 202 19.76 -9.95 -0.43
N THR A 203 19.33 -9.32 -1.50
CA THR A 203 17.96 -8.79 -1.65
C THR A 203 17.08 -9.73 -2.48
N TYR A 204 17.45 -10.99 -2.58
CA TYR A 204 16.70 -12.01 -3.32
C TYR A 204 15.28 -12.15 -2.77
N ASN A 205 14.29 -12.17 -3.64
CA ASN A 205 12.85 -12.22 -3.34
C ASN A 205 12.33 -11.05 -2.47
N ILE A 206 13.06 -9.93 -2.39
CA ILE A 206 12.60 -8.74 -1.70
C ILE A 206 12.32 -7.66 -2.75
N PRO A 207 11.07 -7.24 -2.96
CA PRO A 207 10.75 -6.22 -3.93
C PRO A 207 11.33 -4.86 -3.50
N ARG A 208 11.76 -4.06 -4.45
CA ARG A 208 12.28 -2.70 -4.18
C ARG A 208 11.18 -1.73 -3.76
N ILE A 209 9.99 -1.95 -4.30
CA ILE A 209 8.80 -1.12 -4.09
C ILE A 209 7.70 -2.04 -3.60
N ILE A 210 7.01 -1.62 -2.56
CA ILE A 210 5.79 -2.23 -2.09
C ILE A 210 4.63 -1.48 -2.74
N CYS A 211 3.83 -2.14 -3.56
CA CYS A 211 2.62 -1.60 -4.17
C CYS A 211 1.41 -2.37 -3.63
N ARG A 212 0.34 -1.65 -3.32
CA ARG A 212 -0.91 -2.21 -2.80
C ARG A 212 -2.09 -2.02 -3.74
N ALA A 213 -1.83 -1.46 -4.93
CA ALA A 213 -2.79 -1.48 -6.02
C ALA A 213 -2.76 -2.84 -6.72
N ASP A 214 -3.92 -3.39 -7.02
CA ASP A 214 -4.08 -4.66 -7.73
C ASP A 214 -4.91 -4.45 -9.00
N PHE A 215 -4.76 -5.34 -9.97
CA PHE A 215 -5.61 -5.36 -11.16
C PHE A 215 -6.66 -6.47 -11.06
N THR A 216 -7.87 -6.13 -11.46
CA THR A 216 -8.87 -7.10 -11.89
C THR A 216 -8.99 -7.04 -13.42
N ASP A 217 -9.84 -7.87 -14.02
CA ASP A 217 -10.00 -7.88 -15.48
C ASP A 217 -10.42 -6.51 -16.04
N GLU A 218 -11.24 -5.76 -15.30
CA GLU A 218 -11.83 -4.49 -15.74
C GLU A 218 -11.44 -3.27 -14.91
N TYR A 219 -10.85 -3.45 -13.73
CA TYR A 219 -10.61 -2.35 -12.79
C TYR A 219 -9.18 -2.36 -12.23
N LEU A 220 -8.67 -1.16 -12.00
CA LEU A 220 -7.57 -0.92 -11.06
C LEU A 220 -8.17 -0.81 -9.66
N ALA A 221 -7.80 -1.72 -8.76
CA ALA A 221 -8.27 -1.77 -7.38
C ALA A 221 -7.24 -1.12 -6.46
N MET A 222 -7.57 0.03 -5.91
CA MET A 222 -6.74 0.82 -5.00
C MET A 222 -7.16 0.62 -3.55
N PRO A 223 -6.25 0.65 -2.58
CA PRO A 223 -6.61 0.65 -1.17
C PRO A 223 -7.53 1.83 -0.82
N ARG A 224 -8.51 1.58 0.05
CA ARG A 224 -9.52 2.61 0.38
C ARG A 224 -8.94 3.86 1.06
N GLY A 225 -7.84 3.73 1.77
CA GLY A 225 -7.17 4.87 2.42
C GLY A 225 -6.49 5.83 1.45
N CYS A 226 -6.35 5.46 0.18
CA CYS A 226 -5.83 6.32 -0.87
C CYS A 226 -6.88 7.28 -1.46
N GLU A 227 -8.13 7.27 -0.96
CA GLU A 227 -9.25 8.05 -1.49
C GLU A 227 -8.92 9.54 -1.63
N ASP A 228 -8.43 10.17 -0.56
CA ASP A 228 -8.12 11.60 -0.58
C ASP A 228 -7.08 11.93 -1.65
N ALA A 229 -6.00 11.18 -1.72
CA ALA A 229 -4.93 11.41 -2.71
C ALA A 229 -5.41 11.20 -4.15
N ILE A 230 -6.33 10.25 -4.38
CA ILE A 230 -6.95 10.04 -5.69
C ILE A 230 -7.83 11.24 -6.04
N ILE A 231 -8.67 11.71 -5.11
CA ILE A 231 -9.56 12.87 -5.30
C ILE A 231 -8.74 14.13 -5.56
N ASP A 232 -7.70 14.39 -4.76
CA ASP A 232 -6.81 15.54 -4.92
C ASP A 232 -6.14 15.53 -6.30
N MET A 233 -5.69 14.37 -6.77
CA MET A 233 -5.13 14.22 -8.11
C MET A 233 -6.17 14.53 -9.18
N LEU A 234 -7.37 13.94 -9.13
CA LEU A 234 -8.44 14.18 -10.10
C LEU A 234 -8.86 15.64 -10.12
N TYR A 235 -8.95 16.27 -8.94
CA TYR A 235 -9.27 17.69 -8.81
C TYR A 235 -8.18 18.57 -9.45
N SER A 236 -6.91 18.29 -9.19
CA SER A 236 -5.77 19.03 -9.75
C SER A 236 -5.74 18.97 -11.27
N LEU A 237 -6.11 17.82 -11.84
CA LEU A 237 -6.20 17.57 -13.28
C LEU A 237 -7.54 18.02 -13.89
N LYS A 238 -8.49 18.53 -13.07
CA LYS A 238 -9.84 18.92 -13.49
C LYS A 238 -10.62 17.80 -14.19
N ILE A 239 -10.47 16.56 -13.70
CA ILE A 239 -11.21 15.41 -14.21
C ILE A 239 -12.61 15.42 -13.60
N ASP A 240 -13.64 15.28 -14.44
CA ASP A 240 -15.01 15.04 -13.98
C ASP A 240 -15.15 13.59 -13.51
N TYR A 241 -15.56 13.40 -12.25
CA TYR A 241 -15.70 12.08 -11.67
C TYR A 241 -16.97 11.95 -10.81
N GLU A 242 -17.39 10.72 -10.62
CA GLU A 242 -18.46 10.33 -9.72
C GLU A 242 -18.02 9.15 -8.86
N ILE A 243 -18.27 9.21 -7.56
CA ILE A 243 -18.03 8.10 -6.64
C ILE A 243 -19.34 7.39 -6.36
N VAL A 244 -19.47 6.16 -6.87
CA VAL A 244 -20.57 5.25 -6.55
C VAL A 244 -20.22 4.50 -5.28
N ASN A 245 -20.92 4.82 -4.20
CA ASN A 245 -20.66 4.24 -2.89
C ASN A 245 -21.38 2.89 -2.72
N ASN A 246 -20.62 1.81 -2.78
CA ASN A 246 -21.08 0.43 -2.56
C ASN A 246 -20.61 -0.12 -1.21
N THR A 247 -20.23 0.74 -0.26
CA THR A 247 -19.85 0.30 1.09
C THR A 247 -21.05 -0.15 1.90
N ASN A 248 -20.81 -1.03 2.86
CA ASN A 248 -21.84 -1.47 3.79
C ASN A 248 -22.04 -0.43 4.90
N HIS A 249 -23.19 0.25 4.91
CA HIS A 249 -23.54 1.21 5.96
C HIS A 249 -23.91 0.53 7.29
N GLY A 250 -24.02 -0.79 7.29
CA GLY A 250 -24.35 -1.59 8.47
C GLY A 250 -25.81 -1.52 8.88
N LYS A 251 -26.04 -1.94 10.10
CA LYS A 251 -27.36 -1.90 10.75
C LYS A 251 -27.37 -0.76 11.77
N PRO A 252 -28.40 0.08 11.81
CA PRO A 252 -28.55 1.06 12.87
C PRO A 252 -28.68 0.35 14.23
N ILE A 253 -28.02 0.87 15.24
CA ILE A 253 -28.05 0.34 16.61
C ILE A 253 -28.50 1.44 17.58
N GLY A 254 -29.28 1.07 18.59
CA GLY A 254 -29.57 1.93 19.74
C GLY A 254 -28.35 1.90 20.68
N VAL A 255 -27.65 3.01 20.77
CA VAL A 255 -26.47 3.14 21.64
C VAL A 255 -26.29 4.57 22.11
N THR A 256 -25.99 4.73 23.40
CA THR A 256 -25.69 6.03 24.02
C THR A 256 -24.36 5.97 24.75
N PHE A 257 -23.64 7.08 24.77
CA PHE A 257 -22.40 7.21 25.50
C PHE A 257 -22.67 7.70 26.92
N LYS A 258 -22.15 6.99 27.92
CA LYS A 258 -22.39 7.28 29.38
C LYS A 258 -21.29 8.13 30.02
N GLY A 259 -20.21 8.43 29.33
CA GLY A 259 -19.09 9.20 29.88
C GLY A 259 -19.18 10.68 29.51
N GLU A 260 -18.18 11.42 30.00
CA GLU A 260 -17.92 12.80 29.60
C GLU A 260 -16.62 12.82 28.80
N GLU A 261 -16.68 13.41 27.60
CA GLU A 261 -15.49 13.58 26.75
C GLU A 261 -14.69 14.78 27.25
N ARG A 262 -13.39 14.63 27.32
CA ARG A 262 -12.46 15.75 27.49
C ARG A 262 -12.38 16.58 26.21
N ASP A 263 -12.06 17.87 26.33
CA ASP A 263 -11.97 18.77 25.16
C ASP A 263 -11.13 18.18 24.02
N GLU A 264 -9.93 17.63 24.34
CA GLU A 264 -9.05 17.00 23.36
C GLU A 264 -9.69 15.77 22.68
N GLN A 265 -10.53 15.02 23.40
CA GLN A 265 -11.26 13.88 22.84
C GLN A 265 -12.41 14.33 21.93
N LEU A 266 -13.08 15.42 22.32
CA LEU A 266 -14.11 16.03 21.49
C LEU A 266 -13.51 16.56 20.17
N ASP A 267 -12.33 17.20 20.24
CA ASP A 267 -11.61 17.66 19.05
C ASP A 267 -11.24 16.48 18.13
N ALA A 268 -10.77 15.38 18.71
CA ALA A 268 -10.44 14.17 17.95
C ALA A 268 -11.68 13.56 17.25
N ILE A 269 -12.81 13.52 17.95
CA ILE A 269 -14.06 13.04 17.38
C ILE A 269 -14.53 13.96 16.24
N ASN A 270 -14.51 15.27 16.47
CA ASN A 270 -14.90 16.26 15.47
C ASN A 270 -13.99 16.19 14.22
N ALA A 271 -12.72 15.90 14.39
CA ALA A 271 -11.78 15.69 13.28
C ALA A 271 -12.07 14.40 12.47
N LEU A 272 -12.59 13.34 13.11
CA LEU A 272 -12.93 12.08 12.45
C LEU A 272 -14.33 12.08 11.82
N MET A 273 -15.29 12.79 12.41
CA MET A 273 -16.69 12.77 11.97
C MET A 273 -16.94 13.13 10.50
N PRO A 274 -16.22 14.08 9.85
CA PRO A 274 -16.43 14.39 8.44
C PRO A 274 -16.03 13.27 7.49
N TYR A 275 -15.20 12.31 7.93
CA TYR A 275 -14.57 11.31 7.08
C TYR A 275 -15.08 9.89 7.34
N SER A 276 -15.10 9.07 6.31
CA SER A 276 -15.44 7.65 6.40
C SER A 276 -14.22 6.78 6.78
N ASN A 277 -13.01 7.32 6.68
CA ASN A 277 -11.77 6.64 7.01
C ASN A 277 -10.76 7.61 7.65
N GLY A 278 -9.86 7.09 8.44
CA GLY A 278 -8.79 7.88 9.03
C GLY A 278 -8.15 7.23 10.25
N VAL A 279 -7.01 7.77 10.64
CA VAL A 279 -6.25 7.33 11.81
C VAL A 279 -6.32 8.39 12.91
N LEU A 280 -6.67 7.96 14.13
CA LEU A 280 -6.48 8.70 15.36
C LEU A 280 -5.11 8.33 15.93
N SER A 281 -4.18 9.26 15.87
CA SER A 281 -2.86 9.10 16.49
C SER A 281 -2.81 9.87 17.81
N ALA A 282 -2.75 9.16 18.94
CA ALA A 282 -2.69 9.78 20.25
C ALA A 282 -1.99 8.86 21.26
N THR A 283 -1.33 9.45 22.24
CA THR A 283 -0.59 8.71 23.30
C THR A 283 -1.50 7.74 24.07
N THR A 284 -0.91 6.81 24.80
CA THR A 284 -1.67 5.79 25.58
C THR A 284 -2.60 6.42 26.61
N ALA A 285 -2.20 7.52 27.25
CA ALA A 285 -2.99 8.22 28.26
C ALA A 285 -4.13 9.11 27.70
N PHE A 286 -4.21 9.28 26.37
CA PHE A 286 -5.24 10.10 25.73
C PHE A 286 -6.66 9.56 25.96
N GLY A 287 -6.81 8.25 26.10
CA GLY A 287 -8.12 7.60 26.21
C GLY A 287 -8.74 7.26 24.85
N LYS A 288 -7.94 6.74 23.91
CA LYS A 288 -8.38 6.33 22.56
C LYS A 288 -9.62 5.45 22.58
N THR A 289 -9.71 4.51 23.53
CA THR A 289 -10.87 3.61 23.69
C THR A 289 -12.15 4.36 24.05
N VAL A 290 -12.06 5.37 24.92
CA VAL A 290 -13.18 6.24 25.29
C VAL A 290 -13.63 7.09 24.11
N THR A 291 -12.67 7.68 23.38
CA THR A 291 -12.94 8.43 22.15
C THR A 291 -13.64 7.55 21.10
N ALA A 292 -13.19 6.31 20.96
CA ALA A 292 -13.82 5.36 20.04
C ALA A 292 -15.23 4.97 20.50
N ALA A 293 -15.48 4.75 21.81
CA ALA A 293 -16.82 4.50 22.33
C ALA A 293 -17.77 5.67 22.04
N ALA A 294 -17.32 6.91 22.28
CA ALA A 294 -18.08 8.10 21.94
C ALA A 294 -18.36 8.23 20.42
N LEU A 295 -17.39 7.86 19.58
CA LEU A 295 -17.55 7.83 18.13
C LEU A 295 -18.60 6.78 17.69
N ILE A 296 -18.59 5.58 18.30
CA ILE A 296 -19.61 4.54 18.08
C ILE A 296 -21.00 5.07 18.40
N ALA A 297 -21.16 5.71 19.56
CA ALA A 297 -22.44 6.28 19.96
C ALA A 297 -22.94 7.40 19.03
N ARG A 298 -22.04 8.14 18.39
CA ARG A 298 -22.43 9.17 17.38
C ARG A 298 -22.75 8.60 16.04
N ARG A 299 -22.06 7.55 15.58
CA ARG A 299 -22.30 6.89 14.30
C ARG A 299 -23.54 6.01 14.30
N LYS A 300 -23.90 5.44 15.44
CA LYS A 300 -25.09 4.58 15.63
C LYS A 300 -25.24 3.46 14.61
N THR A 301 -24.11 2.87 14.19
CA THR A 301 -24.08 1.73 13.30
C THR A 301 -23.34 0.57 13.93
N ASN A 302 -23.71 -0.65 13.56
CA ASN A 302 -23.08 -1.83 14.09
C ASN A 302 -21.57 -1.84 13.84
N THR A 303 -20.80 -2.18 14.86
CA THR A 303 -19.35 -1.96 14.88
C THR A 303 -18.58 -3.22 15.21
N LEU A 304 -17.49 -3.45 14.48
CA LEU A 304 -16.48 -4.46 14.76
C LEU A 304 -15.17 -3.78 15.21
N ILE A 305 -14.67 -4.17 16.37
CA ILE A 305 -13.36 -3.74 16.88
C ILE A 305 -12.35 -4.87 16.66
N LEU A 306 -11.27 -4.59 15.95
CA LEU A 306 -10.20 -5.54 15.66
C LEU A 306 -9.01 -5.26 16.58
N VAL A 307 -8.58 -6.29 17.32
CA VAL A 307 -7.47 -6.22 18.25
C VAL A 307 -6.46 -7.34 18.00
N HIS A 308 -5.20 -7.15 18.40
CA HIS A 308 -4.14 -8.12 18.16
C HIS A 308 -3.86 -9.06 19.34
N SER A 309 -4.38 -8.77 20.53
CA SER A 309 -4.13 -9.57 21.74
C SER A 309 -5.37 -9.78 22.60
N LYS A 310 -5.39 -10.91 23.31
CA LYS A 310 -6.49 -11.24 24.24
C LYS A 310 -6.61 -10.24 25.40
N ALA A 311 -5.49 -9.68 25.85
CA ALA A 311 -5.50 -8.65 26.89
C ALA A 311 -6.24 -7.39 26.42
N LEU A 312 -5.98 -6.94 25.20
CA LEU A 312 -6.71 -5.82 24.61
C LEU A 312 -8.19 -6.15 24.39
N LEU A 313 -8.52 -7.37 23.95
CA LEU A 313 -9.91 -7.79 23.80
C LEU A 313 -10.68 -7.63 25.12
N MET A 314 -10.11 -8.12 26.23
CA MET A 314 -10.73 -8.00 27.56
C MET A 314 -10.83 -6.54 28.01
N GLN A 315 -9.80 -5.74 27.80
CA GLN A 315 -9.81 -4.31 28.11
C GLN A 315 -10.89 -3.56 27.31
N TRP A 316 -11.01 -3.83 26.03
CA TRP A 316 -12.05 -3.24 25.19
C TRP A 316 -13.45 -3.65 25.65
N HIS A 317 -13.65 -4.93 25.96
CA HIS A 317 -14.93 -5.43 26.47
C HIS A 317 -15.34 -4.72 27.76
N GLU A 318 -14.43 -4.58 28.71
CA GLU A 318 -14.67 -3.88 29.96
C GLU A 318 -15.03 -2.40 29.71
N ARG A 319 -14.23 -1.70 28.89
CA ARG A 319 -14.42 -0.28 28.61
C ARG A 319 -15.70 0.02 27.83
N LEU A 320 -16.02 -0.80 26.82
CA LEU A 320 -17.28 -0.60 26.10
C LEU A 320 -18.50 -0.87 26.97
N SER A 321 -18.43 -1.86 27.86
CA SER A 321 -19.50 -2.14 28.84
C SER A 321 -19.66 -1.01 29.87
N GLU A 322 -18.57 -0.32 30.21
CA GLU A 322 -18.57 0.83 31.12
C GLU A 322 -19.15 2.09 30.45
N PHE A 323 -18.70 2.41 29.21
CA PHE A 323 -18.98 3.69 28.57
C PHE A 323 -20.16 3.69 27.61
N LEU A 324 -20.71 2.51 27.25
CA LEU A 324 -21.84 2.43 26.34
C LEU A 324 -23.06 1.83 27.04
N ASP A 325 -24.21 2.41 26.72
CA ASP A 325 -25.50 1.83 26.96
C ASP A 325 -26.07 1.37 25.62
N ILE A 326 -26.31 0.07 25.48
CA ILE A 326 -26.66 -0.55 24.20
C ILE A 326 -28.07 -1.14 24.35
N ASP A 327 -28.99 -0.67 23.50
CA ASP A 327 -30.38 -1.12 23.51
C ASP A 327 -30.47 -2.50 22.84
N PHE A 328 -31.02 -3.46 23.58
CA PHE A 328 -31.39 -4.77 23.06
C PHE A 328 -32.85 -5.03 23.33
N THR A 329 -33.54 -5.62 22.36
CA THR A 329 -34.91 -6.09 22.55
C THR A 329 -34.93 -7.37 23.40
N GLU A 330 -36.00 -7.60 24.17
CA GLU A 330 -36.15 -8.83 24.96
C GLU A 330 -36.04 -10.09 24.11
N GLU A 331 -36.53 -10.05 22.86
CA GLU A 331 -36.37 -11.13 21.91
C GLU A 331 -34.93 -11.41 21.51
N GLU A 332 -34.13 -10.39 21.33
CA GLU A 332 -32.70 -10.53 21.02
C GLU A 332 -31.91 -11.10 22.21
N ILE A 333 -32.26 -10.67 23.43
CA ILE A 333 -31.73 -11.23 24.68
C ILE A 333 -32.11 -12.70 24.83
N SER A 334 -33.37 -13.05 24.58
CA SER A 334 -33.87 -14.42 24.77
C SER A 334 -33.31 -15.41 23.74
N LYS A 335 -33.17 -15.01 22.48
CA LYS A 335 -32.58 -15.85 21.41
C LYS A 335 -31.09 -16.14 21.63
N LYS A 336 -30.38 -15.27 22.35
CA LYS A 336 -28.93 -15.36 22.57
C LYS A 336 -28.50 -15.92 23.92
N ARG A 337 -29.49 -16.17 24.84
CA ARG A 337 -29.24 -16.86 26.11
C ARG A 337 -28.98 -18.37 25.87
N GLY A 338 -27.68 -18.73 25.75
CA GLY A 338 -27.26 -20.12 25.87
C GLY A 338 -27.39 -20.61 27.31
N ARG A 339 -27.65 -21.91 27.53
CA ARG A 339 -27.91 -22.54 28.83
C ARG A 339 -26.91 -22.29 29.98
N LYS A 340 -25.80 -21.58 29.78
CA LYS A 340 -24.73 -21.43 30.77
C LYS A 340 -23.98 -20.06 30.84
N LYS A 341 -24.30 -19.04 30.03
CA LYS A 341 -23.63 -17.73 30.13
C LYS A 341 -24.62 -16.58 30.18
N ALA A 342 -24.38 -15.60 31.09
CA ALA A 342 -25.11 -14.35 31.06
C ALA A 342 -24.91 -13.64 29.71
N PHE A 343 -25.97 -13.01 29.21
CA PHE A 343 -25.91 -12.20 28.00
C PHE A 343 -24.95 -11.02 28.24
N SER A 344 -24.00 -10.83 27.31
CA SER A 344 -23.14 -9.64 27.29
C SER A 344 -23.57 -8.73 26.14
N PRO A 345 -23.73 -7.42 26.37
CA PRO A 345 -24.08 -6.47 25.31
C PRO A 345 -22.96 -6.26 24.29
N VAL A 346 -21.74 -6.68 24.61
CA VAL A 346 -20.58 -6.65 23.71
C VAL A 346 -20.17 -8.09 23.39
N GLY A 347 -20.17 -8.44 22.12
CA GLY A 347 -19.74 -9.76 21.68
C GLY A 347 -18.23 -9.88 21.55
N CYS A 348 -17.71 -11.09 21.67
CA CYS A 348 -16.27 -11.37 21.55
C CYS A 348 -16.00 -12.59 20.70
N LEU A 349 -14.91 -12.50 19.91
CA LEU A 349 -14.35 -13.62 19.16
C LEU A 349 -12.89 -13.79 19.49
N ASP A 350 -12.54 -14.93 20.10
CA ASP A 350 -11.17 -15.39 20.28
C ASP A 350 -11.03 -16.85 19.85
N SER A 351 -9.85 -17.45 20.06
CA SER A 351 -9.58 -18.85 19.70
C SER A 351 -10.46 -19.87 20.47
N THR A 352 -11.06 -19.46 21.58
CA THR A 352 -11.80 -20.34 22.49
C THR A 352 -13.29 -20.01 22.60
N SER A 353 -13.70 -18.82 22.19
CA SER A 353 -15.04 -18.31 22.39
C SER A 353 -15.52 -17.52 21.16
N ASN A 354 -16.76 -17.73 20.78
CA ASN A 354 -17.47 -16.94 19.77
C ASN A 354 -18.82 -16.54 20.36
N THR A 355 -18.96 -15.25 20.69
CA THR A 355 -20.19 -14.64 21.19
C THR A 355 -20.63 -13.46 20.34
N LEU A 356 -20.18 -13.40 19.07
CA LEU A 356 -20.54 -12.35 18.14
C LEU A 356 -22.07 -12.26 17.98
N HIS A 357 -22.60 -11.06 17.95
CA HIS A 357 -24.03 -10.83 17.75
C HIS A 357 -24.34 -9.78 16.68
N GLY A 358 -23.31 -9.16 16.08
CA GLY A 358 -23.46 -8.26 14.95
C GLY A 358 -23.95 -6.86 15.33
N VAL A 359 -23.83 -6.46 16.60
CA VAL A 359 -24.18 -5.12 17.12
C VAL A 359 -22.89 -4.36 17.44
N ILE A 360 -22.25 -4.68 18.54
CA ILE A 360 -20.90 -4.20 18.87
C ILE A 360 -20.08 -5.41 19.28
N ASP A 361 -19.11 -5.75 18.46
CA ASP A 361 -18.32 -6.96 18.63
C ASP A 361 -16.82 -6.66 18.59
N ILE A 362 -16.04 -7.43 19.35
CA ILE A 362 -14.59 -7.36 19.40
C ILE A 362 -14.03 -8.69 18.90
N ALA A 363 -13.11 -8.65 17.96
CA ALA A 363 -12.47 -9.86 17.43
C ALA A 363 -10.95 -9.79 17.50
N LEU A 364 -10.35 -10.90 17.93
CA LEU A 364 -8.93 -11.10 17.69
C LEU A 364 -8.67 -11.23 16.20
N MET A 365 -7.69 -10.50 15.69
CA MET A 365 -7.34 -10.50 14.27
C MET A 365 -7.10 -11.90 13.71
N GLN A 366 -6.36 -12.73 14.46
CA GLN A 366 -6.07 -14.11 14.06
C GLN A 366 -7.33 -14.99 14.01
N SER A 367 -8.37 -14.66 14.81
CA SER A 367 -9.62 -15.40 14.84
C SER A 367 -10.58 -15.03 13.69
N CYS A 368 -10.23 -14.00 12.91
CA CYS A 368 -10.97 -13.62 11.70
C CYS A 368 -10.70 -14.55 10.51
N PHE A 369 -9.78 -15.50 10.63
CA PHE A 369 -9.45 -16.47 9.59
C PHE A 369 -9.99 -17.86 9.89
N GLU A 370 -10.22 -18.60 8.81
CA GLU A 370 -10.50 -20.02 8.81
C GLU A 370 -9.94 -20.62 7.51
N ASN A 371 -9.06 -21.62 7.62
CA ASN A 371 -8.39 -22.23 6.46
C ASN A 371 -7.72 -21.21 5.52
N ASP A 372 -7.02 -20.24 6.09
CA ASP A 372 -6.35 -19.12 5.38
C ASP A 372 -7.30 -18.14 4.66
N GLU A 373 -8.62 -18.31 4.80
CA GLU A 373 -9.62 -17.38 4.27
C GLU A 373 -10.21 -16.48 5.38
N VAL A 374 -10.57 -15.24 5.01
CA VAL A 374 -11.22 -14.30 5.93
C VAL A 374 -12.68 -14.68 6.12
N LYS A 375 -13.10 -14.87 7.36
CA LYS A 375 -14.47 -15.24 7.71
C LYS A 375 -15.49 -14.21 7.22
N PRO A 376 -16.63 -14.61 6.66
CA PRO A 376 -17.61 -13.71 6.04
C PRO A 376 -18.21 -12.65 6.99
N PHE A 377 -18.23 -12.91 8.31
CA PHE A 377 -18.83 -11.99 9.28
C PHE A 377 -18.17 -10.58 9.25
N VAL A 378 -16.89 -10.48 8.85
CA VAL A 378 -16.15 -9.21 8.76
C VAL A 378 -16.83 -8.21 7.83
N LYS A 379 -17.57 -8.70 6.82
CA LYS A 379 -18.33 -7.86 5.87
C LYS A 379 -19.66 -7.33 6.43
N GLY A 380 -20.09 -7.81 7.59
CA GLY A 380 -21.43 -7.54 8.13
C GLY A 380 -21.59 -6.24 8.92
N TYR A 381 -20.54 -5.47 9.10
CA TYR A 381 -20.53 -4.26 9.93
C TYR A 381 -20.49 -3.00 9.10
N GLY A 382 -21.11 -1.93 9.61
CA GLY A 382 -21.06 -0.60 9.03
C GLY A 382 -19.85 0.22 9.47
N MET A 383 -19.26 -0.15 10.62
CA MET A 383 -18.04 0.46 11.12
C MET A 383 -17.03 -0.60 11.57
N VAL A 384 -15.76 -0.37 11.25
CA VAL A 384 -14.63 -1.17 11.75
C VAL A 384 -13.62 -0.24 12.42
N ILE A 385 -13.24 -0.57 13.64
CA ILE A 385 -12.20 0.13 14.39
C ILE A 385 -11.03 -0.84 14.59
N VAL A 386 -9.83 -0.36 14.30
CA VAL A 386 -8.62 -1.14 14.40
C VAL A 386 -7.75 -0.55 15.50
N ASP A 387 -7.62 -1.28 16.60
CA ASP A 387 -6.79 -0.83 17.72
C ASP A 387 -5.33 -1.20 17.50
N GLU A 388 -4.45 -0.30 17.94
CA GLU A 388 -2.99 -0.37 17.79
C GLU A 388 -2.60 -0.74 16.34
N CYS A 389 -3.19 0.00 15.38
CA CYS A 389 -3.05 -0.25 13.96
C CYS A 389 -1.60 -0.21 13.46
N HIS A 390 -0.63 0.23 14.26
CA HIS A 390 0.79 0.14 13.94
C HIS A 390 1.35 -1.30 14.00
N HIS A 391 0.70 -2.23 14.69
CA HIS A 391 1.07 -3.66 14.68
C HIS A 391 0.69 -4.39 13.38
N VAL A 392 0.06 -3.73 12.51
CA VAL A 392 -0.72 -4.14 11.36
C VAL A 392 0.06 -4.51 10.10
N SER A 393 1.35 -4.39 10.09
CA SER A 393 2.18 -4.75 8.92
C SER A 393 2.27 -6.25 8.64
N SER A 394 1.57 -7.08 9.42
CA SER A 394 1.48 -8.51 9.10
C SER A 394 0.51 -8.71 7.92
N ILE A 395 0.87 -9.63 7.05
CA ILE A 395 0.04 -10.11 5.94
C ILE A 395 -1.40 -10.41 6.40
N THR A 396 -1.56 -10.92 7.60
CA THR A 396 -2.84 -11.25 8.24
C THR A 396 -3.77 -10.03 8.37
N PHE A 397 -3.24 -8.91 8.82
CA PHE A 397 -4.06 -7.71 9.02
C PHE A 397 -4.48 -7.07 7.69
N GLU A 398 -3.56 -6.93 6.79
CA GLU A 398 -3.85 -6.39 5.46
C GLU A 398 -4.93 -7.24 4.78
N ASN A 399 -4.85 -8.58 4.91
CA ASN A 399 -5.84 -9.49 4.34
C ASN A 399 -7.23 -9.30 4.96
N VAL A 400 -7.35 -9.09 6.29
CA VAL A 400 -8.67 -8.80 6.90
C VAL A 400 -9.23 -7.50 6.35
N LEU A 401 -8.43 -6.43 6.32
CA LEU A 401 -8.91 -5.11 5.87
C LEU A 401 -9.28 -5.07 4.39
N LYS A 402 -8.62 -5.83 3.54
CA LYS A 402 -9.01 -6.01 2.13
C LYS A 402 -10.40 -6.61 1.94
N HIS A 403 -10.99 -7.22 2.98
CA HIS A 403 -12.34 -7.79 2.94
C HIS A 403 -13.37 -6.96 3.72
N VAL A 404 -12.95 -5.86 4.34
CA VAL A 404 -13.84 -4.97 5.10
C VAL A 404 -14.59 -4.07 4.14
N THR A 405 -15.89 -4.31 3.99
CA THR A 405 -16.79 -3.46 3.18
C THR A 405 -17.45 -2.34 3.99
N ALA A 406 -17.18 -2.23 5.28
CA ALA A 406 -17.75 -1.24 6.17
C ALA A 406 -17.63 0.19 5.63
N HIS A 407 -18.67 1.00 5.80
CA HIS A 407 -18.62 2.40 5.40
C HIS A 407 -17.55 3.18 6.17
N TYR A 408 -17.47 2.95 7.49
CA TYR A 408 -16.50 3.60 8.36
C TYR A 408 -15.35 2.67 8.73
N VAL A 409 -14.10 3.12 8.54
CA VAL A 409 -12.90 2.39 8.97
C VAL A 409 -11.94 3.34 9.65
N TYR A 410 -11.69 3.14 10.95
CA TYR A 410 -10.80 3.98 11.73
C TYR A 410 -9.68 3.18 12.38
N GLY A 411 -8.45 3.67 12.22
CA GLY A 411 -7.28 3.15 12.92
C GLY A 411 -6.99 3.96 14.19
N LEU A 412 -6.63 3.29 15.28
CA LEU A 412 -6.17 3.92 16.51
C LEU A 412 -4.71 3.52 16.75
N THR A 413 -3.85 4.47 17.08
CA THR A 413 -2.45 4.16 17.40
C THR A 413 -1.84 5.20 18.34
N ALA A 414 -0.87 4.77 19.14
CA ALA A 414 -0.02 5.69 19.92
C ALA A 414 1.24 6.11 19.13
N THR A 415 1.67 5.29 18.19
CA THR A 415 2.91 5.46 17.44
C THR A 415 2.63 5.21 15.96
N PRO A 416 2.30 6.26 15.18
CA PRO A 416 2.01 6.11 13.77
C PRO A 416 3.26 5.75 12.95
N ILE A 417 4.45 6.08 13.45
CA ILE A 417 5.75 5.80 12.81
C ILE A 417 6.25 4.44 13.30
N ARG A 418 6.62 3.58 12.35
CA ARG A 418 7.15 2.24 12.60
C ARG A 418 8.66 2.20 12.41
N LYS A 419 9.36 1.42 13.25
CA LYS A 419 10.80 1.20 13.14
C LYS A 419 11.22 0.50 11.83
N ASP A 420 10.32 -0.31 11.26
CA ASP A 420 10.54 -1.03 10.00
C ASP A 420 10.17 -0.23 8.74
N GLY A 421 9.63 0.99 8.89
CA GLY A 421 9.27 1.87 7.78
C GLY A 421 8.02 1.44 6.99
N LEU A 422 7.25 0.44 7.47
CA LEU A 422 6.06 -0.08 6.79
C LEU A 422 4.76 0.66 7.15
N GLN A 423 4.85 1.82 7.85
CA GLN A 423 3.69 2.63 8.20
C GLN A 423 2.82 3.07 7.01
N PRO A 424 3.30 3.25 5.75
CA PRO A 424 2.42 3.62 4.65
C PRO A 424 1.28 2.62 4.43
N ILE A 425 1.49 1.33 4.74
CA ILE A 425 0.45 0.31 4.63
C ILE A 425 -0.75 0.63 5.53
N ILE A 426 -0.51 1.18 6.74
CA ILE A 426 -1.57 1.56 7.67
C ILE A 426 -2.45 2.63 7.04
N PHE A 427 -1.81 3.67 6.48
CA PHE A 427 -2.53 4.79 5.88
C PHE A 427 -3.25 4.38 4.58
N MET A 428 -2.66 3.50 3.80
CA MET A 428 -3.31 2.93 2.62
C MET A 428 -4.57 2.13 2.97
N GLN A 429 -4.65 1.52 4.15
CA GLN A 429 -5.82 0.72 4.57
C GLN A 429 -6.83 1.52 5.39
N CYS A 430 -6.36 2.30 6.36
CA CYS A 430 -7.22 3.01 7.31
C CYS A 430 -7.47 4.49 6.95
N GLY A 431 -6.75 5.03 5.98
CA GLY A 431 -6.78 6.46 5.64
C GLY A 431 -5.71 7.29 6.37
N PRO A 432 -5.65 8.59 6.08
CA PRO A 432 -4.68 9.50 6.67
C PRO A 432 -4.91 9.74 8.16
N ILE A 433 -3.89 10.32 8.82
CA ILE A 433 -4.04 10.79 10.20
C ILE A 433 -5.00 12.00 10.17
N ARG A 434 -6.17 11.85 10.82
CA ARG A 434 -7.16 12.93 10.93
C ARG A 434 -6.98 13.74 12.20
N PHE A 435 -6.34 13.17 13.22
CA PHE A 435 -6.07 13.87 14.46
C PHE A 435 -4.75 13.42 15.08
N LEU A 436 -3.95 14.42 15.46
CA LEU A 436 -2.70 14.29 16.20
C LEU A 436 -2.70 15.35 17.30
N PRO A 437 -2.71 15.00 18.60
CA PRO A 437 -2.69 16.00 19.67
C PRO A 437 -1.39 16.79 19.65
N MET A 438 -1.47 18.11 19.73
CA MET A 438 -0.28 18.95 19.85
C MET A 438 0.43 18.71 21.18
N PRO A 439 1.77 18.68 21.23
CA PRO A 439 2.52 18.66 22.48
C PRO A 439 2.22 19.92 23.31
N ARG A 440 1.85 19.77 24.58
CA ARG A 440 1.47 20.89 25.49
C ARG A 440 2.54 21.98 25.68
N HIS A 441 3.72 21.89 25.08
CA HIS A 441 4.84 22.82 25.26
C HIS A 441 5.17 23.72 24.05
N ARG A 442 4.30 23.82 23.03
CA ARG A 442 4.47 24.79 21.94
C ARG A 442 3.19 25.59 21.68
N VAL A 443 2.72 26.31 22.70
CA VAL A 443 1.79 27.41 22.48
C VAL A 443 2.61 28.70 22.50
N GLN A 444 3.35 28.93 21.42
CA GLN A 444 3.71 30.26 20.93
C GLN A 444 4.13 30.11 19.47
N GLU A 445 3.30 30.66 18.59
CA GLU A 445 3.58 30.95 17.18
C GLU A 445 3.98 29.79 16.28
N ALA A 446 3.00 29.01 15.79
CA ALA A 446 3.11 28.39 14.48
C ALA A 446 1.72 28.36 13.84
N VAL A 447 1.53 29.23 12.87
CA VAL A 447 0.54 29.02 11.81
C VAL A 447 0.91 27.68 11.20
N VAL A 448 0.10 26.65 11.45
CA VAL A 448 0.32 25.31 10.88
C VAL A 448 -0.10 25.37 9.40
N PRO A 449 0.83 25.31 8.44
CA PRO A 449 0.44 25.03 7.07
C PRO A 449 -0.21 23.64 7.06
N ALA A 450 -1.17 23.40 6.19
CA ALA A 450 -1.74 22.10 5.98
C ALA A 450 -0.60 21.12 5.69
N LEU A 451 -0.31 20.21 6.65
CA LEU A 451 0.76 19.23 6.54
C LEU A 451 0.40 18.26 5.41
N SER A 452 1.08 18.42 4.29
CA SER A 452 1.09 17.38 3.28
C SER A 452 1.79 16.13 3.86
N TYR A 453 1.42 14.93 3.41
CA TYR A 453 1.99 13.65 3.84
C TYR A 453 3.53 13.60 3.86
N ALA A 454 4.15 14.50 3.16
CA ALA A 454 5.58 14.65 2.99
C ALA A 454 6.33 15.22 4.20
N GLU A 455 5.68 16.01 5.04
CA GLU A 455 6.34 16.71 6.15
C GLU A 455 6.47 15.87 7.43
N ILE A 456 5.77 14.74 7.53
CA ILE A 456 5.83 13.82 8.68
C ILE A 456 7.11 12.96 8.69
N TYR A 457 7.88 12.94 7.59
CA TYR A 457 9.05 12.07 7.43
C TYR A 457 10.41 12.72 7.69
N ILE A 458 10.45 13.96 8.18
CA ILE A 458 11.71 14.67 8.50
C ILE A 458 11.73 15.01 9.99
N LEU A 459 11.98 13.98 10.81
CA LEU A 459 12.62 14.12 12.13
C LEU A 459 13.28 12.80 12.50
#